data_18a63990dcb1c4a3cedba53a62836f95
#
_entry.id   18a63990dcb1c4a3cedba53a62836f95
#
_cell.length_a   1.000
_cell.length_b   1.000
_cell.length_c   1.000
_cell.angle_alpha   90.00
_cell.angle_beta   90.00
_cell.angle_gamma   90.00
#
_symmetry.space_group_name_H-M   'P 1'
#
loop_
_entity.id
_entity.type
_entity.pdbx_description
1 polymer ?
#
loop_
_entity_poly.entity_id
_entity_poly.type
_entity_poly.pdbx_seq_one_letter_code
_entity_poly.pdbx_strand_id
1 'polypeptide(L)'
;VQAAPPPAAFGVWDRGSSFDPKDYPFLKGLAFNQKWADLEKKPGVYDWSALDDAMDAAAKRGQYIYLSLGVGPDAPDWIYGQGVPRVVCKDQKVDSWPVYPFYPSKEYKALLEKLVAAFGKRIRSYPPEKQARIAFIQVKTGCTGDECAYKGDAIEKKYDLQTKSSAWREFRLWQFGLFTKTFQDVPGQPQISLMFNNVTSDDDE
;
A
#
# COMPACT_ATOMS: atom_id res chain seq x y z
N VAL A 1 14.85 -13.02 14.27
CA VAL A 1 13.70 -13.70 14.89
C VAL A 1 12.51 -12.74 14.75
N GLN A 2 11.59 -13.08 13.87
CA GLN A 2 10.39 -12.29 13.62
C GLN A 2 9.52 -12.30 14.87
N ALA A 3 9.28 -11.14 15.46
CA ALA A 3 8.30 -11.06 16.53
C ALA A 3 6.94 -11.47 15.98
N ALA A 4 6.32 -12.49 16.56
CA ALA A 4 4.96 -12.86 16.19
C ALA A 4 4.05 -11.63 16.37
N PRO A 5 3.12 -11.36 15.44
CA PRO A 5 2.18 -10.28 15.64
C PRO A 5 1.43 -10.49 16.95
N PRO A 6 1.16 -9.43 17.71
CA PRO A 6 0.51 -9.58 19.00
C PRO A 6 -0.80 -10.36 18.82
N PRO A 7 -1.09 -11.39 19.63
CA PRO A 7 -2.31 -12.20 19.54
C PRO A 7 -3.60 -11.37 19.47
N ALA A 8 -3.57 -10.17 20.02
CA ALA A 8 -4.67 -9.22 20.02
C ALA A 8 -5.05 -8.69 18.61
N ALA A 9 -4.17 -8.78 17.63
CA ALA A 9 -4.44 -8.33 16.26
C ALA A 9 -5.18 -9.37 15.40
N PHE A 10 -5.30 -10.62 15.84
CA PHE A 10 -6.06 -11.65 15.13
C PHE A 10 -7.56 -11.48 15.36
N GLY A 11 -8.34 -11.61 14.29
CA GLY A 11 -9.80 -11.56 14.36
C GLY A 11 -10.45 -10.94 13.14
N VAL A 12 -11.69 -10.49 13.31
CA VAL A 12 -12.49 -9.89 12.25
C VAL A 12 -12.12 -8.41 12.10
N TRP A 13 -11.98 -7.96 10.86
CA TRP A 13 -11.63 -6.60 10.48
C TRP A 13 -12.72 -5.94 9.65
N ASP A 14 -12.99 -4.67 9.93
CA ASP A 14 -13.86 -3.85 9.10
C ASP A 14 -13.09 -3.26 7.92
N ARG A 15 -13.58 -3.43 6.70
CA ARG A 15 -12.96 -2.96 5.45
C ARG A 15 -13.53 -1.66 4.91
N GLY A 16 -14.29 -0.92 5.66
CA GLY A 16 -14.74 0.36 5.14
C GLY A 16 -16.05 0.91 5.68
N SER A 17 -16.62 0.26 6.67
CA SER A 17 -17.76 0.78 7.41
C SER A 17 -17.29 1.21 8.79
N SER A 18 -17.88 2.26 9.32
CA SER A 18 -17.60 2.70 10.68
C SER A 18 -18.53 2.00 11.67
N PHE A 19 -18.40 0.68 11.81
CA PHE A 19 -19.14 -0.04 12.85
C PHE A 19 -18.69 0.41 14.24
N ASP A 20 -19.64 0.64 15.12
CA ASP A 20 -19.34 0.95 16.52
C ASP A 20 -18.84 -0.33 17.21
N PRO A 21 -17.65 -0.34 17.84
CA PRO A 21 -17.17 -1.48 18.60
C PRO A 21 -18.10 -1.91 19.73
N LYS A 22 -18.98 -1.03 20.22
CA LYS A 22 -19.99 -1.37 21.22
C LYS A 22 -21.03 -2.33 20.68
N ASP A 23 -21.42 -2.14 19.41
CA ASP A 23 -22.40 -2.99 18.73
C ASP A 23 -21.74 -4.25 18.15
N TYR A 24 -20.44 -4.17 17.84
CA TYR A 24 -19.66 -5.25 17.24
C TYR A 24 -18.34 -5.48 18.00
N PRO A 25 -18.39 -5.97 19.24
CA PRO A 25 -17.21 -6.11 20.11
C PRO A 25 -16.18 -7.15 19.61
N PHE A 26 -16.54 -7.98 18.65
CA PHE A 26 -15.63 -8.93 18.00
C PHE A 26 -14.74 -8.29 16.92
N LEU A 27 -15.05 -7.06 16.48
CA LEU A 27 -14.22 -6.35 15.51
C LEU A 27 -12.92 -5.89 16.17
N LYS A 28 -11.80 -6.35 15.62
CA LYS A 28 -10.46 -6.02 16.14
C LYS A 28 -9.95 -4.67 15.67
N GLY A 29 -10.36 -4.27 14.48
CA GLY A 29 -9.85 -3.04 13.94
C GLY A 29 -10.45 -2.62 12.60
N LEU A 30 -9.89 -1.54 12.10
CA LEU A 30 -10.29 -0.84 10.89
C LEU A 30 -9.26 -1.04 9.78
N ALA A 31 -9.74 -1.01 8.53
CA ALA A 31 -8.90 -0.89 7.35
C ALA A 31 -8.82 0.58 6.93
N PHE A 32 -7.64 1.08 6.71
CA PHE A 32 -7.44 2.40 6.11
C PHE A 32 -6.57 2.29 4.86
N ASN A 33 -7.12 2.72 3.73
CA ASN A 33 -6.41 2.81 2.47
C ASN A 33 -6.22 4.27 2.08
N GLN A 34 -4.98 4.72 2.02
CA GLN A 34 -4.61 6.04 1.53
C GLN A 34 -4.29 5.95 0.04
N LYS A 35 -5.07 6.63 -0.78
CA LYS A 35 -4.74 6.81 -2.20
C LYS A 35 -3.59 7.78 -2.35
N TRP A 36 -2.61 7.45 -3.19
CA TRP A 36 -1.49 8.35 -3.47
C TRP A 36 -1.97 9.70 -4.03
N ALA A 37 -2.92 9.69 -4.96
CA ALA A 37 -3.47 10.91 -5.57
C ALA A 37 -4.09 11.88 -4.56
N ASP A 38 -4.75 11.34 -3.51
CA ASP A 38 -5.36 12.18 -2.47
C ASP A 38 -4.31 12.69 -1.48
N LEU A 39 -3.29 11.87 -1.20
CA LEU A 39 -2.21 12.19 -0.27
C LEU A 39 -1.24 13.24 -0.83
N GLU A 40 -0.87 13.11 -2.10
CA GLU A 40 0.17 13.94 -2.73
C GLU A 40 -0.37 14.59 -4.01
N LYS A 41 -1.21 15.61 -3.82
CA LYS A 41 -1.81 16.38 -4.93
C LYS A 41 -0.79 17.14 -5.77
N LYS A 42 0.37 17.48 -5.16
CA LYS A 42 1.51 18.12 -5.81
C LYS A 42 2.79 17.42 -5.37
N PRO A 43 3.80 17.28 -6.24
CA PRO A 43 5.05 16.61 -5.90
C PRO A 43 5.67 17.12 -4.60
N GLY A 44 5.91 16.22 -3.64
CA GLY A 44 6.53 16.51 -2.35
C GLY A 44 5.63 17.20 -1.31
N VAL A 45 4.36 17.43 -1.63
CA VAL A 45 3.40 18.07 -0.71
C VAL A 45 2.36 17.05 -0.28
N TYR A 46 2.48 16.57 0.96
CA TYR A 46 1.65 15.51 1.51
C TYR A 46 0.57 16.05 2.44
N ASP A 47 -0.67 15.64 2.21
CA ASP A 47 -1.81 15.89 3.10
C ASP A 47 -2.07 14.64 3.97
N TRP A 48 -1.62 14.68 5.20
CA TRP A 48 -1.74 13.56 6.14
C TRP A 48 -3.05 13.55 6.93
N SER A 49 -3.94 14.52 6.73
CA SER A 49 -5.13 14.71 7.55
C SER A 49 -5.99 13.44 7.64
N ALA A 50 -6.28 12.79 6.52
CA ALA A 50 -7.09 11.58 6.50
C ALA A 50 -6.44 10.40 7.27
N LEU A 51 -5.11 10.26 7.17
CA LEU A 51 -4.37 9.27 7.95
C LEU A 51 -4.41 9.59 9.44
N ASP A 52 -4.20 10.86 9.79
CA ASP A 52 -4.22 11.33 11.17
C ASP A 52 -5.58 11.08 11.83
N ASP A 53 -6.66 11.43 11.13
CA ASP A 53 -8.04 11.20 11.58
C ASP A 53 -8.33 9.71 11.78
N ALA A 54 -7.87 8.85 10.87
CA ALA A 54 -8.03 7.40 10.99
C ALA A 54 -7.27 6.83 12.20
N MET A 55 -6.03 7.29 12.41
CA MET A 55 -5.22 6.89 13.57
C MET A 55 -5.85 7.36 14.88
N ASP A 56 -6.40 8.56 14.91
CA ASP A 56 -7.07 9.12 16.10
C ASP A 56 -8.39 8.38 16.38
N ALA A 57 -9.16 8.06 15.34
CA ALA A 57 -10.38 7.28 15.48
C ALA A 57 -10.10 5.87 16.03
N ALA A 58 -9.09 5.19 15.52
CA ALA A 58 -8.68 3.89 16.01
C ALA A 58 -8.24 3.95 17.48
N ALA A 59 -7.42 4.93 17.84
CA ALA A 59 -6.97 5.13 19.22
C ALA A 59 -8.14 5.43 20.18
N LYS A 60 -9.06 6.34 19.80
CA LYS A 60 -10.24 6.71 20.58
C LYS A 60 -11.18 5.52 20.83
N ARG A 61 -11.29 4.61 19.86
CA ARG A 61 -12.14 3.42 19.95
C ARG A 61 -11.45 2.22 20.59
N GLY A 62 -10.18 2.34 20.95
CA GLY A 62 -9.40 1.21 21.47
C GLY A 62 -9.16 0.10 20.45
N GLN A 63 -9.34 0.38 19.15
CA GLN A 63 -9.20 -0.56 18.05
C GLN A 63 -7.79 -0.56 17.48
N TYR A 64 -7.45 -1.64 16.77
CA TYR A 64 -6.30 -1.67 15.88
C TYR A 64 -6.66 -1.06 14.53
N ILE A 65 -5.62 -0.76 13.73
CA ILE A 65 -5.77 -0.30 12.36
C ILE A 65 -4.74 -1.01 11.48
N TYR A 66 -5.13 -1.44 10.29
CA TYR A 66 -4.14 -1.73 9.28
C TYR A 66 -4.15 -0.66 8.20
N LEU A 67 -2.97 -0.35 7.70
CA LEU A 67 -2.76 0.72 6.75
C LEU A 67 -2.35 0.16 5.39
N SER A 68 -2.77 0.82 4.33
CA SER A 68 -2.29 0.54 2.98
C SER A 68 -2.17 1.81 2.14
N LEU A 69 -1.27 1.78 1.15
CA LEU A 69 -1.15 2.81 0.12
C LEU A 69 -1.67 2.27 -1.20
N GLY A 70 -2.61 2.98 -1.81
CA GLY A 70 -3.04 2.75 -3.18
C GLY A 70 -2.06 3.44 -4.13
N VAL A 71 -1.17 2.68 -4.74
CA VAL A 71 -0.03 3.21 -5.52
C VAL A 71 -0.10 2.89 -7.01
N GLY A 72 -0.98 1.99 -7.41
CA GLY A 72 -1.18 1.63 -8.83
C GLY A 72 -2.12 2.61 -9.54
N PRO A 73 -3.39 2.23 -9.76
CA PRO A 73 -4.37 3.12 -10.39
C PRO A 73 -4.72 4.35 -9.54
N ASP A 74 -4.43 4.30 -8.24
CA ASP A 74 -4.63 5.41 -7.31
C ASP A 74 -3.44 6.41 -7.31
N ALA A 75 -2.47 6.26 -8.20
CA ALA A 75 -1.36 7.21 -8.36
C ALA A 75 -1.86 8.52 -8.98
N PRO A 76 -1.27 9.67 -8.62
CA PRO A 76 -1.70 10.96 -9.15
C PRO A 76 -1.25 11.16 -10.61
N ASP A 77 -2.04 11.88 -11.39
CA ASP A 77 -1.74 12.13 -12.80
C ASP A 77 -0.41 12.87 -13.05
N TRP A 78 0.04 13.66 -12.08
CA TRP A 78 1.29 14.42 -12.24
C TRP A 78 2.54 13.52 -12.40
N ILE A 79 2.50 12.25 -11.96
CA ILE A 79 3.64 11.33 -12.14
C ILE A 79 4.00 11.12 -13.60
N TYR A 80 3.00 11.15 -14.48
CA TYR A 80 3.22 10.99 -15.91
C TYR A 80 3.96 12.19 -16.51
N GLY A 81 3.76 13.37 -15.95
CA GLY A 81 4.55 14.56 -16.27
C GLY A 81 6.00 14.49 -15.76
N GLN A 82 6.30 13.57 -14.84
CA GLN A 82 7.66 13.28 -14.36
C GLN A 82 8.36 12.15 -15.14
N GLY A 83 7.81 11.75 -16.27
CA GLY A 83 8.40 10.75 -17.16
C GLY A 83 7.99 9.31 -16.90
N VAL A 84 7.06 9.04 -15.97
CA VAL A 84 6.50 7.70 -15.79
C VAL A 84 5.68 7.33 -17.04
N PRO A 85 5.98 6.22 -17.72
CA PRO A 85 5.19 5.82 -18.88
C PRO A 85 3.76 5.48 -18.48
N ARG A 86 2.81 5.96 -19.28
CA ARG A 86 1.38 5.72 -19.13
C ARG A 86 0.99 4.44 -19.87
N VAL A 87 0.41 3.48 -19.16
CA VAL A 87 -0.05 2.22 -19.74
C VAL A 87 -1.56 2.25 -19.87
N VAL A 88 -2.05 2.14 -21.10
CA VAL A 88 -3.49 2.00 -21.38
C VAL A 88 -3.79 0.53 -21.63
N CYS A 89 -4.80 -0.01 -20.95
CA CYS A 89 -5.22 -1.39 -21.11
C CYS A 89 -6.50 -1.53 -21.93
N LYS A 90 -6.64 -2.68 -22.60
CA LYS A 90 -7.82 -3.05 -23.38
C LYS A 90 -8.81 -3.83 -22.54
N ASP A 91 -10.05 -3.83 -23.03
CA ASP A 91 -11.11 -4.77 -22.64
C ASP A 91 -11.37 -4.79 -21.14
N GLN A 92 -11.50 -3.62 -20.59
CA GLN A 92 -11.78 -3.43 -19.19
C GLN A 92 -13.25 -3.66 -18.91
N LYS A 93 -13.64 -4.86 -18.50
CA LYS A 93 -14.99 -5.12 -17.95
C LYS A 93 -15.28 -4.32 -16.69
N VAL A 94 -14.23 -3.73 -16.11
CA VAL A 94 -14.29 -2.84 -14.96
C VAL A 94 -13.55 -1.58 -15.34
N ASP A 95 -14.25 -0.62 -15.94
CA ASP A 95 -13.70 0.62 -16.52
C ASP A 95 -13.11 1.60 -15.50
N SER A 96 -13.02 1.21 -14.22
CA SER A 96 -12.61 2.12 -13.17
C SER A 96 -11.15 2.57 -13.26
N TRP A 97 -10.28 1.79 -13.94
CA TRP A 97 -8.85 2.07 -14.01
C TRP A 97 -8.25 1.77 -15.39
N PRO A 98 -8.61 2.55 -16.40
CA PRO A 98 -8.15 2.31 -17.79
C PRO A 98 -6.67 2.62 -17.97
N VAL A 99 -6.04 3.32 -17.05
CA VAL A 99 -4.66 3.80 -17.14
C VAL A 99 -3.88 3.41 -15.89
N TYR A 100 -2.66 2.93 -16.11
CA TYR A 100 -1.75 2.51 -15.05
C TYR A 100 -0.35 3.10 -15.28
N PRO A 101 0.45 3.30 -14.23
CA PRO A 101 1.86 3.56 -14.40
C PRO A 101 2.58 2.30 -14.90
N PHE A 102 3.63 2.47 -15.70
CA PHE A 102 4.55 1.37 -15.98
C PHE A 102 5.43 1.14 -14.75
N TYR A 103 5.05 0.19 -13.93
CA TYR A 103 5.64 -0.06 -12.62
C TYR A 103 7.16 -0.28 -12.62
N PRO A 104 7.77 -1.05 -13.58
CA PRO A 104 9.22 -1.27 -13.58
C PRO A 104 10.06 -0.05 -13.94
N SER A 105 9.44 1.05 -14.43
CA SER A 105 10.22 2.23 -14.83
C SER A 105 11.00 2.83 -13.66
N LYS A 106 12.19 3.34 -13.94
CA LYS A 106 13.04 3.99 -12.94
C LYS A 106 12.37 5.23 -12.34
N GLU A 107 11.61 5.95 -13.15
CA GLU A 107 10.88 7.15 -12.75
C GLU A 107 9.80 6.81 -11.71
N TYR A 108 9.00 5.77 -11.98
CA TYR A 108 7.97 5.32 -11.04
C TYR A 108 8.59 4.81 -9.73
N LYS A 109 9.64 3.98 -9.82
CA LYS A 109 10.36 3.47 -8.64
C LYS A 109 10.89 4.61 -7.78
N ALA A 110 11.54 5.62 -8.39
CA ALA A 110 12.08 6.75 -7.65
C ALA A 110 10.99 7.59 -6.95
N LEU A 111 9.82 7.74 -7.55
CA LEU A 111 8.69 8.43 -6.95
C LEU A 111 8.07 7.61 -5.83
N LEU A 112 7.91 6.30 -6.03
CA LEU A 112 7.38 5.40 -5.01
C LEU A 112 8.31 5.30 -3.78
N GLU A 113 9.63 5.30 -3.98
CA GLU A 113 10.60 5.37 -2.87
C GLU A 113 10.39 6.60 -1.99
N LYS A 114 10.22 7.78 -2.61
CA LYS A 114 9.95 9.03 -1.88
C LYS A 114 8.64 8.98 -1.10
N LEU A 115 7.59 8.46 -1.73
CA LEU A 115 6.29 8.30 -1.09
C LEU A 115 6.38 7.37 0.13
N VAL A 116 6.96 6.17 -0.05
CA VAL A 116 7.06 5.17 1.02
C VAL A 116 7.95 5.67 2.16
N ALA A 117 9.04 6.36 1.85
CA ALA A 117 9.89 7.01 2.86
C ALA A 117 9.13 8.09 3.65
N ALA A 118 8.36 8.95 2.96
CA ALA A 118 7.54 9.97 3.61
C ALA A 118 6.45 9.35 4.50
N PHE A 119 5.80 8.29 4.02
CA PHE A 119 4.80 7.53 4.78
C PHE A 119 5.40 6.88 6.03
N GLY A 120 6.56 6.24 5.89
CA GLY A 120 7.29 5.67 7.02
C GLY A 120 7.68 6.72 8.06
N LYS A 121 8.18 7.88 7.61
CA LYS A 121 8.50 9.01 8.50
C LYS A 121 7.26 9.52 9.23
N ARG A 122 6.11 9.64 8.54
CA ARG A 122 4.85 10.07 9.17
C ARG A 122 4.41 9.09 10.25
N ILE A 123 4.38 7.79 9.95
CA ILE A 123 4.00 6.75 10.90
C ILE A 123 4.91 6.78 12.14
N ARG A 124 6.22 6.92 11.94
CA ARG A 124 7.21 6.98 13.04
C ARG A 124 7.10 8.26 13.87
N SER A 125 6.45 9.30 13.36
CA SER A 125 6.22 10.54 14.13
C SER A 125 5.03 10.47 15.09
N TYR A 126 4.19 9.45 15.01
CA TYR A 126 3.12 9.26 16.00
C TYR A 126 3.67 8.86 17.38
N PRO A 127 2.99 9.21 18.46
CA PRO A 127 3.31 8.71 19.79
C PRO A 127 3.30 7.17 19.84
N PRO A 128 4.12 6.54 20.70
CA PRO A 128 4.26 5.07 20.76
C PRO A 128 2.93 4.33 20.94
N GLU A 129 2.02 4.87 21.70
CA GLU A 129 0.69 4.29 21.95
C GLU A 129 -0.20 4.27 20.68
N LYS A 130 -0.05 5.25 19.79
CA LYS A 130 -0.71 5.25 18.48
C LYS A 130 -0.01 4.28 17.53
N GLN A 131 1.32 4.27 17.50
CA GLN A 131 2.06 3.30 16.67
C GLN A 131 1.71 1.86 17.04
N ALA A 132 1.53 1.55 18.34
CA ALA A 132 1.13 0.24 18.83
C ALA A 132 -0.27 -0.21 18.37
N ARG A 133 -1.09 0.71 17.86
CA ARG A 133 -2.38 0.38 17.24
C ARG A 133 -2.26 -0.11 15.80
N ILE A 134 -1.12 0.09 15.15
CA ILE A 134 -0.89 -0.40 13.79
C ILE A 134 -0.63 -1.91 13.85
N ALA A 135 -1.60 -2.69 13.38
CA ALA A 135 -1.47 -4.15 13.35
C ALA A 135 -0.50 -4.59 12.27
N PHE A 136 -0.63 -4.02 11.08
CA PHE A 136 0.27 -4.25 9.93
C PHE A 136 0.09 -3.18 8.86
N ILE A 137 1.05 -3.11 7.96
CA ILE A 137 0.94 -2.36 6.72
C ILE A 137 0.78 -3.35 5.57
N GLN A 138 -0.31 -3.22 4.82
CA GLN A 138 -0.52 -3.99 3.60
C GLN A 138 0.28 -3.39 2.46
N VAL A 139 1.18 -4.17 1.89
CA VAL A 139 1.92 -3.80 0.68
C VAL A 139 1.08 -4.15 -0.53
N LYS A 140 0.47 -3.13 -1.13
CA LYS A 140 -0.31 -3.29 -2.36
C LYS A 140 0.60 -3.22 -3.57
N THR A 141 0.47 -4.21 -4.45
CA THR A 141 1.13 -4.25 -5.76
C THR A 141 0.09 -4.24 -6.87
N GLY A 142 0.44 -3.74 -8.04
CA GLY A 142 -0.42 -3.82 -9.22
C GLY A 142 -1.75 -3.06 -9.12
N CYS A 143 -2.72 -3.57 -9.84
CA CYS A 143 -3.99 -2.87 -10.06
C CYS A 143 -4.93 -2.89 -8.86
N THR A 144 -4.92 -3.96 -8.06
CA THR A 144 -5.82 -4.12 -6.91
C THR A 144 -5.09 -4.34 -5.58
N GLY A 145 -3.77 -4.45 -5.63
CA GLY A 145 -2.95 -4.88 -4.51
C GLY A 145 -2.70 -6.38 -4.49
N ASP A 146 -3.04 -7.05 -5.58
CA ASP A 146 -2.89 -8.48 -5.79
C ASP A 146 -1.70 -8.78 -6.71
N GLU A 147 -1.66 -9.98 -7.30
CA GLU A 147 -0.59 -10.43 -8.17
C GLU A 147 -0.60 -9.80 -9.57
N CYS A 148 -1.76 -9.34 -10.06
CA CYS A 148 -1.90 -8.83 -11.41
C CYS A 148 -1.38 -7.38 -11.52
N ALA A 149 -0.52 -7.12 -12.50
CA ALA A 149 -0.04 -5.76 -12.76
C ALA A 149 -1.20 -4.85 -13.21
N TYR A 150 -1.99 -5.32 -14.16
CA TYR A 150 -3.09 -4.57 -14.75
C TYR A 150 -4.37 -5.40 -14.80
N LYS A 151 -5.50 -4.73 -14.84
CA LYS A 151 -6.76 -5.34 -15.29
C LYS A 151 -6.85 -5.15 -16.80
N GLY A 152 -6.78 -6.26 -17.53
CA GLY A 152 -6.73 -6.29 -19.00
C GLY A 152 -5.32 -6.19 -19.56
N ASP A 153 -5.23 -6.28 -20.89
CA ASP A 153 -3.97 -6.34 -21.62
C ASP A 153 -3.48 -4.94 -22.00
N ALA A 154 -2.21 -4.67 -21.82
CA ALA A 154 -1.61 -3.43 -22.27
C ALA A 154 -1.72 -3.31 -23.79
N ILE A 155 -2.21 -2.16 -24.30
CA ILE A 155 -2.33 -1.90 -25.73
C ILE A 155 -0.95 -1.95 -26.40
N GLU A 156 0.06 -1.35 -25.78
CA GLU A 156 1.42 -1.39 -26.24
C GLU A 156 2.16 -2.58 -25.61
N LYS A 157 2.49 -3.58 -26.41
CA LYS A 157 3.14 -4.82 -25.96
C LYS A 157 4.43 -4.61 -25.16
N LYS A 158 5.15 -3.52 -25.39
CA LYS A 158 6.38 -3.20 -24.63
C LYS A 158 6.11 -2.95 -23.13
N TYR A 159 4.86 -2.70 -22.74
CA TYR A 159 4.43 -2.46 -21.37
C TYR A 159 3.65 -3.65 -20.80
N ASP A 160 3.56 -4.75 -21.53
CA ASP A 160 2.85 -5.93 -21.04
C ASP A 160 3.59 -6.55 -19.86
N LEU A 161 2.90 -6.63 -18.73
CA LEU A 161 3.38 -7.21 -17.48
C LEU A 161 2.40 -8.32 -17.07
N GLN A 162 2.39 -9.39 -17.84
CA GLN A 162 1.62 -10.58 -17.44
C GLN A 162 2.16 -11.15 -16.12
N THR A 163 1.33 -11.89 -15.40
CA THR A 163 1.62 -12.41 -14.04
C THR A 163 2.95 -13.15 -13.95
N LYS A 164 3.37 -13.84 -15.04
CA LYS A 164 4.65 -14.56 -15.12
C LYS A 164 5.80 -13.78 -15.74
N SER A 165 5.63 -12.49 -15.95
CA SER A 165 6.70 -11.64 -16.48
C SER A 165 7.83 -11.47 -15.46
N SER A 166 9.07 -11.74 -15.85
CA SER A 166 10.23 -11.49 -15.00
C SER A 166 10.31 -10.03 -14.52
N ALA A 167 9.98 -9.08 -15.39
CA ALA A 167 9.96 -7.65 -15.05
C ALA A 167 8.91 -7.33 -13.98
N TRP A 168 7.75 -8.00 -14.01
CA TRP A 168 6.73 -7.85 -12.99
C TRP A 168 7.15 -8.46 -11.67
N ARG A 169 7.70 -9.68 -11.70
CA ARG A 169 8.26 -10.34 -10.52
C ARG A 169 9.35 -9.51 -9.86
N GLU A 170 10.33 -9.04 -10.63
CA GLU A 170 11.43 -8.19 -10.14
C GLU A 170 10.91 -6.89 -9.50
N PHE A 171 9.89 -6.27 -10.11
CA PHE A 171 9.26 -5.08 -9.52
C PHE A 171 8.60 -5.39 -8.17
N ARG A 172 7.84 -6.49 -8.07
CA ARG A 172 7.19 -6.89 -6.82
C ARG A 172 8.22 -7.15 -5.72
N LEU A 173 9.24 -7.93 -5.99
CA LEU A 173 10.32 -8.21 -5.04
C LEU A 173 11.04 -6.94 -4.59
N TRP A 174 11.32 -6.03 -5.52
CA TRP A 174 11.88 -4.74 -5.21
C TRP A 174 10.95 -3.92 -4.28
N GLN A 175 9.64 -3.89 -4.58
CA GLN A 175 8.67 -3.19 -3.74
C GLN A 175 8.56 -3.81 -2.35
N PHE A 176 8.56 -5.13 -2.24
CA PHE A 176 8.59 -5.82 -0.95
C PHE A 176 9.83 -5.42 -0.14
N GLY A 177 11.01 -5.43 -0.77
CA GLY A 177 12.25 -4.98 -0.14
C GLY A 177 12.21 -3.51 0.31
N LEU A 178 11.60 -2.63 -0.48
CA LEU A 178 11.40 -1.22 -0.12
C LEU A 178 10.59 -1.06 1.17
N PHE A 179 9.47 -1.79 1.28
CA PHE A 179 8.64 -1.74 2.49
C PHE A 179 9.33 -2.40 3.69
N THR A 180 9.99 -3.53 3.50
CA THR A 180 10.79 -4.19 4.55
C THR A 180 11.83 -3.24 5.13
N LYS A 181 12.62 -2.61 4.27
CA LYS A 181 13.63 -1.61 4.67
C LYS A 181 13.02 -0.43 5.42
N THR A 182 11.82 0.01 5.04
CA THR A 182 11.18 1.20 5.64
C THR A 182 10.53 0.88 6.98
N PHE A 183 9.98 -0.32 7.17
CA PHE A 183 9.13 -0.63 8.31
C PHE A 183 9.68 -1.70 9.27
N GLN A 184 10.53 -2.59 8.80
CA GLN A 184 11.09 -3.67 9.61
C GLN A 184 12.57 -3.47 9.95
N ASP A 185 13.39 -3.04 9.01
CA ASP A 185 14.84 -2.98 9.15
C ASP A 185 15.35 -1.60 9.61
N VAL A 186 14.55 -0.87 10.40
CA VAL A 186 14.95 0.47 10.88
C VAL A 186 15.68 0.33 12.24
N PRO A 187 16.97 0.62 12.30
CA PRO A 187 17.75 0.49 13.55
C PRO A 187 17.14 1.30 14.68
N GLY A 188 17.00 0.66 15.85
CA GLY A 188 16.49 1.32 17.06
C GLY A 188 14.99 1.62 17.08
N GLN A 189 14.25 1.16 16.05
CA GLN A 189 12.80 1.33 15.99
C GLN A 189 12.06 -0.01 16.10
N PRO A 190 10.87 -0.04 16.71
CA PRO A 190 10.03 -1.23 16.69
C PRO A 190 9.70 -1.65 15.25
N GLN A 191 9.70 -2.94 15.00
CA GLN A 191 9.25 -3.47 13.72
C GLN A 191 7.74 -3.27 13.57
N ILE A 192 7.31 -2.86 12.37
CA ILE A 192 5.90 -2.83 11.99
C ILE A 192 5.65 -4.01 11.05
N SER A 193 4.71 -4.86 11.41
CA SER A 193 4.37 -6.03 10.60
C SER A 193 3.92 -5.62 9.19
N LEU A 194 4.33 -6.39 8.20
CA LEU A 194 3.88 -6.23 6.81
C LEU A 194 2.96 -7.38 6.42
N MET A 195 1.99 -7.09 5.58
CA MET A 195 1.12 -8.09 4.96
C MET A 195 1.22 -7.96 3.45
N PHE A 196 1.51 -9.08 2.80
CA PHE A 196 1.48 -9.20 1.35
C PHE A 196 0.22 -9.97 0.96
N ASN A 197 -0.42 -9.52 -0.10
CA ASN A 197 -1.60 -10.18 -0.64
C ASN A 197 -1.17 -11.00 -1.87
N ASN A 198 -1.58 -12.26 -1.93
CA ASN A 198 -1.31 -13.16 -3.05
C ASN A 198 0.18 -13.22 -3.47
N VAL A 199 1.02 -13.67 -2.57
CA VAL A 199 2.37 -14.12 -2.93
C VAL A 199 2.22 -15.46 -3.65
N THR A 200 2.66 -15.54 -4.89
CA THR A 200 2.58 -16.76 -5.71
C THR A 200 3.88 -17.55 -5.66
N SER A 201 3.85 -18.81 -6.09
CA SER A 201 5.05 -19.63 -6.24
C SER A 201 6.10 -18.99 -7.16
N ASP A 202 5.70 -18.10 -8.04
CA ASP A 202 6.62 -17.36 -8.92
C ASP A 202 7.41 -16.28 -8.16
N ASP A 203 7.04 -15.96 -6.92
CA ASP A 203 7.74 -15.02 -6.03
C ASP A 203 8.68 -15.73 -5.03
N ASP A 204 8.63 -17.07 -4.96
CA ASP A 204 9.28 -17.88 -3.92
C ASP A 204 10.72 -18.31 -4.27
N GLU A 205 11.25 -17.96 -5.45
CA GLU A 205 12.61 -18.34 -5.89
C GLU A 205 13.65 -17.26 -5.60
#